data_cfe134a35bddb8e5049bfda9c08ac684
#
_entry.id   cfe134a35bddb8e5049bfda9c08ac684
#
_cell.length_a   1.000
_cell.length_b   1.000
_cell.length_c   1.000
_cell.angle_alpha   90.00
_cell.angle_beta   90.00
_cell.angle_gamma   90.00
#
_symmetry.space_group_name_H-M   'P 1'
#
loop_
_entity.id
_entity.type
_entity.pdbx_description
1 polymer ?
#
loop_
_entity_poly.entity_id
_entity_poly.type
_entity_poly.pdbx_seq_one_letter_code
_entity_poly.pdbx_strand_id
1 'polypeptide(L)'
;MTTTEGDRCMRCKAELRRIRRSSAALCDPCRRAGPDPRGELPPGFYFRDAIVAALANYDFGVVFRRVRAHTGWSQQTLANLVGLDQTRISAIERGVGRLRDVALVAQVTTALWIPAILLGFGDPGTTLGEAGGAGRKLVSWVDRRDFVQHVATLALGATGAARLDIDRLTALLPHADPTGTRHLGAPDVAVIEQATAAFVRQDFATGAGPIRDLAVAQLRSVLPLLSAQMAPEVQPRLYLATAHLALTAGWMSFDVNQHDAARRLWMIGLDIARASEDHRGTDLTVYLLHDMALQAEHLGKPDEALRLVQLGHAAAIGSHPVSAATTSLLVSTQARAHAAKGDAAACAHALGRAEEHFSAIDPATRPPWGASHDEVSLAAKQGGTHYTMARVGGDPRAASRAVPLLCHAVDSLGPDYARPRALFLTHLVGAYAIAGDIDTAVTVGHQAVDAVSAVQSPRAHDRLHVLNTVLEPLHDSTGVAELRDRLVATAV
;
A
#
# COMPACT_ATOMS: atom_id res chain seq x y z
N MET A 1 32.32 -15.02 46.09
CA MET A 1 30.98 -14.54 46.38
C MET A 1 30.33 -14.31 45.01
N THR A 2 29.55 -15.26 44.57
CA THR A 2 28.84 -15.23 43.27
C THR A 2 27.57 -14.40 43.44
N THR A 3 27.54 -13.23 42.82
CA THR A 3 26.31 -12.42 42.70
C THR A 3 25.34 -13.17 41.81
N THR A 4 24.21 -13.59 42.38
CA THR A 4 23.09 -14.18 41.62
C THR A 4 22.36 -13.12 40.80
N GLU A 5 21.90 -13.47 39.62
CA GLU A 5 21.19 -12.59 38.67
C GLU A 5 19.96 -11.84 39.25
N GLY A 6 19.52 -12.24 40.46
CA GLY A 6 18.39 -11.64 41.17
C GLY A 6 18.68 -10.34 41.95
N ASP A 7 19.94 -9.90 42.01
CA ASP A 7 20.34 -8.73 42.81
C ASP A 7 20.47 -7.42 41.98
N ARG A 8 20.04 -7.43 40.73
CA ARG A 8 20.11 -6.25 39.84
C ARG A 8 18.72 -5.77 39.39
N CYS A 9 18.57 -4.47 39.26
CA CYS A 9 17.35 -3.88 38.71
C CYS A 9 17.10 -4.40 37.30
N MET A 10 15.93 -4.94 37.04
CA MET A 10 15.57 -5.50 35.73
C MET A 10 15.62 -4.44 34.60
N ARG A 11 15.42 -3.16 34.94
CA ARG A 11 15.35 -2.07 33.95
C ARG A 11 16.71 -1.41 33.68
N CYS A 12 17.46 -1.00 34.71
CA CYS A 12 18.71 -0.24 34.53
C CYS A 12 19.97 -1.04 34.94
N LYS A 13 19.82 -2.33 35.33
CA LYS A 13 20.89 -3.22 35.73
C LYS A 13 21.71 -2.77 36.98
N ALA A 14 21.31 -1.69 37.65
CA ALA A 14 21.95 -1.23 38.88
C ALA A 14 21.73 -2.25 40.02
N GLU A 15 22.70 -2.36 40.94
CA GLU A 15 22.61 -3.24 42.10
C GLU A 15 21.46 -2.80 43.03
N LEU A 16 20.62 -3.76 43.43
CA LEU A 16 19.51 -3.53 44.37
C LEU A 16 20.02 -3.71 45.81
N ARG A 17 19.95 -2.65 46.63
CA ARG A 17 20.16 -2.79 48.06
C ARG A 17 19.03 -3.65 48.64
N ARG A 18 19.38 -4.70 49.37
CA ARG A 18 18.49 -5.69 49.99
C ARG A 18 17.45 -5.02 50.88
N ILE A 19 16.22 -4.82 50.39
CA ILE A 19 15.06 -4.56 51.24
C ILE A 19 13.87 -5.35 50.67
N ARG A 20 13.46 -6.39 51.41
CA ARG A 20 12.26 -7.23 51.25
C ARG A 20 11.88 -7.71 49.87
N ARG A 21 11.80 -9.03 49.72
CA ARG A 21 11.34 -9.80 48.56
C ARG A 21 9.92 -9.36 48.17
N SER A 22 9.79 -8.60 47.11
CA SER A 22 8.60 -8.55 46.29
C SER A 22 9.03 -8.84 44.84
N SER A 23 8.19 -9.50 44.08
CA SER A 23 8.47 -10.21 42.85
C SER A 23 8.73 -9.34 41.59
N ALA A 24 9.11 -8.07 41.75
CA ALA A 24 9.54 -7.21 40.63
C ALA A 24 10.71 -6.34 41.09
N ALA A 25 11.91 -6.75 40.72
CA ALA A 25 13.16 -6.12 41.13
C ALA A 25 13.47 -4.84 40.34
N LEU A 26 12.78 -3.75 40.63
CA LEU A 26 13.11 -2.41 40.13
C LEU A 26 13.73 -1.55 41.25
N CYS A 27 14.79 -0.81 40.94
CA CYS A 27 15.32 0.22 41.85
C CYS A 27 14.34 1.39 42.02
N ASP A 28 14.45 2.17 43.10
CA ASP A 28 13.54 3.27 43.39
C ASP A 28 13.44 4.35 42.28
N PRO A 29 14.53 4.73 41.58
CA PRO A 29 14.42 5.60 40.42
C PRO A 29 13.59 5.02 39.27
N CYS A 30 13.79 3.72 38.93
CA CYS A 30 13.02 3.06 37.86
C CYS A 30 11.56 2.84 38.26
N ARG A 31 11.28 2.63 39.54
CA ARG A 31 9.92 2.51 40.08
C ARG A 31 9.16 3.84 40.02
N ARG A 32 9.84 4.96 40.32
CA ARG A 32 9.29 6.31 40.23
C ARG A 32 9.08 6.77 38.78
N ALA A 33 9.89 6.29 37.84
CA ALA A 33 9.76 6.61 36.41
C ALA A 33 8.53 5.97 35.73
N GLY A 34 7.78 5.10 36.44
CA GLY A 34 6.61 4.40 35.89
C GLY A 34 6.96 3.20 34.99
N PRO A 35 5.95 2.48 34.48
CA PRO A 35 6.14 1.34 33.59
C PRO A 35 6.81 1.75 32.28
N ASP A 36 7.78 0.96 31.80
CA ASP A 36 8.47 1.18 30.54
C ASP A 36 8.50 -0.11 29.70
N PRO A 37 7.70 -0.21 28.67
CA PRO A 37 7.64 -1.38 27.81
C PRO A 37 9.00 -1.80 27.23
N ARG A 38 9.88 -0.85 26.95
CA ARG A 38 11.20 -1.11 26.37
C ARG A 38 12.14 -1.90 27.30
N GLY A 39 12.02 -1.66 28.60
CA GLY A 39 12.85 -2.35 29.60
C GLY A 39 12.23 -3.62 30.16
N GLU A 40 10.92 -3.81 30.00
CA GLU A 40 10.17 -4.89 30.63
C GLU A 40 9.73 -5.99 29.64
N LEU A 41 9.68 -5.69 28.33
CA LEU A 41 9.37 -6.66 27.29
C LEU A 41 10.68 -7.15 26.62
N PRO A 42 10.82 -8.46 26.36
CA PRO A 42 12.02 -8.98 25.73
C PRO A 42 12.09 -8.56 24.25
N PRO A 43 13.31 -8.48 23.68
CA PRO A 43 13.47 -8.25 22.25
C PRO A 43 12.62 -9.22 21.42
N GLY A 44 11.93 -8.72 20.42
CA GLY A 44 11.06 -9.53 19.55
C GLY A 44 9.72 -9.94 20.18
N PHE A 45 9.34 -9.41 21.34
CA PHE A 45 8.06 -9.74 22.00
C PHE A 45 6.87 -9.62 21.06
N TYR A 46 6.77 -8.51 20.31
CA TYR A 46 5.66 -8.24 19.41
C TYR A 46 5.70 -9.05 18.10
N PHE A 47 6.84 -9.67 17.77
CA PHE A 47 7.00 -10.49 16.57
C PHE A 47 6.64 -11.97 16.76
N ARG A 48 6.05 -12.34 17.90
CA ARG A 48 5.52 -13.69 18.14
C ARG A 48 4.23 -13.89 17.36
N ASP A 49 4.07 -15.03 16.68
CA ASP A 49 2.98 -15.32 15.75
C ASP A 49 1.59 -14.93 16.27
N ALA A 50 1.27 -15.29 17.51
CA ALA A 50 -0.01 -14.97 18.12
C ALA A 50 -0.25 -13.46 18.33
N ILE A 51 0.81 -12.68 18.55
CA ILE A 51 0.74 -11.22 18.72
C ILE A 51 0.70 -10.54 17.37
N VAL A 52 1.49 -11.01 16.41
CA VAL A 52 1.47 -10.55 15.01
C VAL A 52 0.08 -10.72 14.41
N ALA A 53 -0.52 -11.91 14.57
CA ALA A 53 -1.89 -12.18 14.11
C ALA A 53 -2.93 -11.27 14.78
N ALA A 54 -2.78 -11.02 16.09
CA ALA A 54 -3.68 -10.13 16.83
C ALA A 54 -3.56 -8.67 16.36
N LEU A 55 -2.33 -8.17 16.19
CA LEU A 55 -2.07 -6.80 15.70
C LEU A 55 -2.57 -6.60 14.27
N ALA A 56 -2.34 -7.58 13.39
CA ALA A 56 -2.86 -7.56 12.01
C ALA A 56 -4.40 -7.46 11.96
N ASN A 57 -5.10 -7.99 12.98
CA ASN A 57 -6.55 -7.93 13.10
C ASN A 57 -7.05 -6.81 14.05
N TYR A 58 -6.18 -5.93 14.51
CA TYR A 58 -6.49 -4.88 15.51
C TYR A 58 -7.12 -5.44 16.79
N ASP A 59 -6.82 -6.70 17.15
CA ASP A 59 -7.24 -7.32 18.41
C ASP A 59 -6.29 -6.93 19.55
N PHE A 60 -6.45 -5.70 20.01
CA PHE A 60 -5.69 -5.19 21.16
C PHE A 60 -6.02 -5.93 22.46
N GLY A 61 -7.12 -6.66 22.51
CA GLY A 61 -7.46 -7.48 23.68
C GLY A 61 -6.45 -8.60 23.93
N VAL A 62 -6.05 -9.30 22.88
CA VAL A 62 -4.97 -10.29 22.94
C VAL A 62 -3.64 -9.63 23.30
N VAL A 63 -3.31 -8.49 22.68
CA VAL A 63 -2.07 -7.76 22.93
C VAL A 63 -1.98 -7.34 24.39
N PHE A 64 -3.00 -6.70 24.94
CA PHE A 64 -3.06 -6.25 26.34
C PHE A 64 -2.88 -7.40 27.32
N ARG A 65 -3.61 -8.50 27.13
CA ARG A 65 -3.46 -9.70 27.97
C ARG A 65 -2.04 -10.25 27.92
N ARG A 66 -1.40 -10.30 26.74
CA ARG A 66 -0.03 -10.81 26.57
C ARG A 66 1.02 -9.90 27.20
N VAL A 67 0.89 -8.57 27.03
CA VAL A 67 1.76 -7.59 27.69
C VAL A 67 1.65 -7.73 29.19
N ARG A 68 0.43 -7.72 29.74
CA ARG A 68 0.22 -7.85 31.19
C ARG A 68 0.68 -9.18 31.77
N ALA A 69 0.44 -10.29 31.04
CA ALA A 69 0.94 -11.60 31.48
C ALA A 69 2.47 -11.66 31.55
N HIS A 70 3.16 -10.88 30.71
CA HIS A 70 4.62 -10.86 30.70
C HIS A 70 5.20 -9.88 31.74
N THR A 71 4.62 -8.68 31.86
CA THR A 71 5.11 -7.60 32.72
C THR A 71 4.60 -7.67 34.16
N GLY A 72 3.51 -8.41 34.39
CA GLY A 72 2.80 -8.43 35.68
C GLY A 72 1.98 -7.16 35.96
N TRP A 73 1.79 -6.27 34.98
CA TRP A 73 1.03 -5.03 35.16
C TRP A 73 -0.44 -5.30 35.45
N SER A 74 -1.03 -4.46 36.33
CA SER A 74 -2.48 -4.43 36.52
C SER A 74 -3.19 -3.79 35.31
N GLN A 75 -4.50 -4.02 35.17
CA GLN A 75 -5.30 -3.29 34.15
C GLN A 75 -5.23 -1.78 34.35
N GLN A 76 -5.20 -1.33 35.63
CA GLN A 76 -5.06 0.09 35.95
C GLN A 76 -3.69 0.66 35.53
N THR A 77 -2.61 -0.12 35.72
CA THR A 77 -1.27 0.28 35.28
C THR A 77 -1.19 0.44 33.77
N LEU A 78 -1.75 -0.54 33.03
CA LEU A 78 -1.82 -0.49 31.58
C LEU A 78 -2.71 0.69 31.13
N ALA A 79 -3.86 0.89 31.75
CA ALA A 79 -4.79 1.98 31.45
C ALA A 79 -4.11 3.35 31.56
N ASN A 80 -3.41 3.59 32.67
CA ASN A 80 -2.66 4.84 32.89
C ASN A 80 -1.54 5.04 31.83
N LEU A 81 -0.85 3.96 31.43
CA LEU A 81 0.21 4.03 30.45
C LEU A 81 -0.32 4.40 29.05
N VAL A 82 -1.42 3.79 28.64
CA VAL A 82 -1.99 4.00 27.30
C VAL A 82 -3.02 5.14 27.24
N GLY A 83 -3.28 5.82 28.39
CA GLY A 83 -4.23 6.94 28.47
C GLY A 83 -5.69 6.55 28.25
N LEU A 84 -6.07 5.34 28.71
CA LEU A 84 -7.45 4.85 28.71
C LEU A 84 -7.92 4.62 30.14
N ASP A 85 -9.22 4.48 30.36
CA ASP A 85 -9.74 4.03 31.65
C ASP A 85 -9.67 2.51 31.82
N GLN A 86 -9.64 2.05 33.08
CA GLN A 86 -9.53 0.62 33.39
C GLN A 86 -10.73 -0.17 32.86
N THR A 87 -11.92 0.41 32.87
CA THR A 87 -13.16 -0.23 32.40
C THR A 87 -13.06 -0.53 30.91
N ARG A 88 -12.48 0.39 30.15
CA ARG A 88 -12.25 0.26 28.70
C ARG A 88 -11.19 -0.80 28.42
N ILE A 89 -10.08 -0.85 29.18
CA ILE A 89 -9.08 -1.91 29.08
C ILE A 89 -9.73 -3.29 29.32
N SER A 90 -10.52 -3.41 30.40
CA SER A 90 -11.23 -4.64 30.74
C SER A 90 -12.22 -5.07 29.64
N ALA A 91 -12.96 -4.15 29.05
CA ALA A 91 -13.88 -4.43 27.94
C ALA A 91 -13.14 -4.92 26.69
N ILE A 92 -12.00 -4.29 26.35
CA ILE A 92 -11.14 -4.67 25.22
C ILE A 92 -10.55 -6.07 25.44
N GLU A 93 -10.03 -6.36 26.64
CA GLU A 93 -9.47 -7.67 26.97
C GLU A 93 -10.50 -8.81 26.91
N ARG A 94 -11.78 -8.54 27.20
CA ARG A 94 -12.89 -9.49 27.09
C ARG A 94 -13.44 -9.63 25.67
N GLY A 95 -12.97 -8.81 24.71
CA GLY A 95 -13.45 -8.81 23.33
C GLY A 95 -14.79 -8.11 23.12
N VAL A 96 -15.35 -7.46 24.16
CA VAL A 96 -16.62 -6.71 24.10
C VAL A 96 -16.40 -5.30 23.53
N GLY A 97 -15.18 -4.74 23.66
CA GLY A 97 -14.76 -3.46 23.11
C GLY A 97 -13.67 -3.63 22.06
N ARG A 98 -13.63 -2.76 21.05
CA ARG A 98 -12.54 -2.67 20.08
C ARG A 98 -12.01 -1.25 20.00
N LEU A 99 -10.70 -1.09 19.84
CA LEU A 99 -10.10 0.18 19.46
C LEU A 99 -10.37 0.39 17.96
N ARG A 100 -11.27 1.31 17.65
CA ARG A 100 -11.65 1.66 16.27
C ARG A 100 -11.18 3.05 15.87
N ASP A 101 -10.88 3.88 16.84
CA ASP A 101 -10.39 5.25 16.64
C ASP A 101 -8.88 5.20 16.37
N VAL A 102 -8.46 5.74 15.24
CA VAL A 102 -7.07 5.73 14.78
C VAL A 102 -6.16 6.52 15.71
N ALA A 103 -6.65 7.64 16.30
CA ALA A 103 -5.88 8.43 17.26
C ALA A 103 -5.60 7.62 18.53
N LEU A 104 -6.59 6.85 19.00
CA LEU A 104 -6.41 5.96 20.15
C LEU A 104 -5.51 4.76 19.82
N VAL A 105 -5.59 4.23 18.62
CA VAL A 105 -4.65 3.17 18.15
C VAL A 105 -3.24 3.71 18.13
N ALA A 106 -3.00 4.89 17.56
CA ALA A 106 -1.68 5.54 17.53
C ALA A 106 -1.16 5.83 18.93
N GLN A 107 -2.04 6.32 19.84
CA GLN A 107 -1.70 6.57 21.24
C GLN A 107 -1.25 5.29 21.96
N VAL A 108 -2.02 4.20 21.83
CA VAL A 108 -1.71 2.90 22.43
C VAL A 108 -0.42 2.32 21.84
N THR A 109 -0.26 2.40 20.53
CA THR A 109 0.91 1.93 19.81
C THR A 109 2.18 2.63 20.29
N THR A 110 2.13 3.95 20.40
CA THR A 110 3.23 4.77 20.90
C THR A 110 3.55 4.44 22.37
N ALA A 111 2.53 4.36 23.22
CA ALA A 111 2.70 4.11 24.64
C ALA A 111 3.29 2.72 24.94
N LEU A 112 2.90 1.71 24.18
CA LEU A 112 3.39 0.34 24.34
C LEU A 112 4.62 0.01 23.50
N TRP A 113 5.12 0.96 22.70
CA TRP A 113 6.22 0.71 21.76
C TRP A 113 5.97 -0.47 20.83
N ILE A 114 4.72 -0.63 20.40
CA ILE A 114 4.37 -1.63 19.38
C ILE A 114 4.98 -1.16 18.05
N PRO A 115 5.81 -1.99 17.38
CA PRO A 115 6.32 -1.65 16.07
C PRO A 115 5.17 -1.36 15.11
N ALA A 116 5.14 -0.15 14.57
CA ALA A 116 4.05 0.33 13.71
C ALA A 116 3.87 -0.56 12.47
N ILE A 117 4.93 -1.21 12.02
CA ILE A 117 4.93 -2.19 10.94
C ILE A 117 3.97 -3.37 11.19
N LEU A 118 3.75 -3.76 12.45
CA LEU A 118 2.86 -4.86 12.82
C LEU A 118 1.37 -4.50 12.74
N LEU A 119 1.07 -3.21 12.68
CA LEU A 119 -0.27 -2.66 12.47
C LEU A 119 -0.49 -2.19 11.02
N GLY A 120 0.51 -2.42 10.16
CA GLY A 120 0.51 -1.91 8.79
C GLY A 120 1.03 -0.47 8.68
N PHE A 121 1.69 0.07 9.73
CA PHE A 121 2.31 1.40 9.74
C PHE A 121 3.82 1.26 9.93
N GLY A 122 4.62 2.10 9.26
CA GLY A 122 6.08 2.15 9.45
C GLY A 122 6.43 2.64 10.88
N ASP A 123 7.51 2.10 11.47
CA ASP A 123 7.99 2.52 12.78
C ASP A 123 8.91 3.75 12.63
N PRO A 124 8.60 4.90 13.25
CA PRO A 124 9.43 6.10 13.16
C PRO A 124 10.81 5.99 13.82
N GLY A 125 11.08 4.89 14.54
CA GLY A 125 12.33 4.71 15.29
C GLY A 125 13.24 3.60 14.79
N THR A 126 12.83 2.79 13.80
CA THR A 126 13.65 1.70 13.29
C THR A 126 14.39 2.16 12.04
N THR A 127 15.62 2.59 12.19
CA THR A 127 16.52 2.76 11.04
C THR A 127 16.72 1.38 10.38
N LEU A 128 16.64 1.33 9.05
CA LEU A 128 16.83 0.11 8.23
C LEU A 128 18.12 -0.68 8.55
N GLY A 129 19.01 -0.14 9.38
CA GLY A 129 20.26 -0.75 9.83
C GLY A 129 20.10 -1.84 10.90
N GLU A 130 19.06 -1.79 11.75
CA GLU A 130 18.94 -2.77 12.88
C GLU A 130 18.12 -4.01 12.54
N ALA A 131 17.28 -3.98 11.49
CA ALA A 131 16.57 -5.16 10.98
C ALA A 131 17.47 -6.11 10.17
N GLY A 132 18.74 -5.77 9.93
CA GLY A 132 19.69 -6.47 9.06
C GLY A 132 20.30 -7.76 9.60
N GLY A 133 20.01 -8.18 10.83
CA GLY A 133 20.67 -9.33 11.48
C GLY A 133 20.24 -10.70 10.97
N ALA A 134 19.05 -10.88 10.44
CA ALA A 134 18.51 -12.18 10.00
C ALA A 134 18.40 -12.35 8.48
N GLY A 135 18.59 -11.28 7.68
CA GLY A 135 18.39 -11.27 6.22
C GLY A 135 19.65 -11.59 5.38
N ARG A 136 20.78 -11.90 5.97
CA ARG A 136 22.08 -12.02 5.26
C ARG A 136 22.26 -13.23 4.35
N LYS A 137 21.28 -14.11 4.15
CA LYS A 137 21.44 -15.35 3.37
C LYS A 137 20.60 -15.47 2.08
N LEU A 138 19.91 -14.44 1.63
CA LEU A 138 19.07 -14.53 0.43
C LEU A 138 19.34 -13.41 -0.62
N VAL A 139 20.61 -13.07 -0.84
CA VAL A 139 20.98 -12.25 -2.00
C VAL A 139 21.72 -13.12 -2.97
N SER A 140 21.01 -13.87 -3.81
CA SER A 140 21.57 -14.31 -5.06
C SER A 140 21.58 -13.11 -6.01
N TRP A 141 22.74 -12.72 -6.46
CA TRP A 141 22.98 -11.67 -7.42
C TRP A 141 22.25 -11.99 -8.73
N VAL A 142 21.27 -11.21 -9.13
CA VAL A 142 20.88 -11.16 -10.53
C VAL A 142 22.08 -10.57 -11.27
N ASP A 143 22.62 -11.29 -12.24
CA ASP A 143 23.78 -10.86 -13.00
C ASP A 143 23.46 -9.48 -13.61
N ARG A 144 24.37 -8.54 -13.42
CA ARG A 144 24.27 -7.15 -13.87
C ARG A 144 23.91 -7.04 -15.36
N ARG A 145 24.36 -8.00 -16.14
CA ARG A 145 24.15 -8.08 -17.59
C ARG A 145 22.69 -8.40 -17.92
N ASP A 146 22.05 -9.30 -17.17
CA ASP A 146 20.66 -9.70 -17.36
C ASP A 146 19.70 -8.56 -16.98
N PHE A 147 20.01 -7.83 -15.90
CA PHE A 147 19.23 -6.67 -15.48
C PHE A 147 19.25 -5.55 -16.53
N VAL A 148 20.46 -5.16 -17.02
CA VAL A 148 20.62 -4.13 -18.08
C VAL A 148 19.87 -4.52 -19.36
N GLN A 149 19.96 -5.77 -19.75
CA GLN A 149 19.30 -6.28 -20.94
C GLN A 149 17.77 -6.19 -20.84
N HIS A 150 17.21 -6.46 -19.65
CA HIS A 150 15.77 -6.39 -19.41
C HIS A 150 15.26 -4.95 -19.30
N VAL A 151 15.94 -4.06 -18.57
CA VAL A 151 15.59 -2.64 -18.51
C VAL A 151 15.66 -1.99 -19.88
N ALA A 152 16.66 -2.33 -20.67
CA ALA A 152 16.81 -1.84 -22.03
C ALA A 152 15.69 -2.33 -22.97
N THR A 153 15.28 -3.59 -22.83
CA THR A 153 14.12 -4.15 -23.57
C THR A 153 12.83 -3.42 -23.21
N LEU A 154 12.66 -3.10 -21.93
CA LEU A 154 11.50 -2.34 -21.42
C LEU A 154 11.51 -0.87 -21.85
N ALA A 155 12.68 -0.23 -21.85
CA ALA A 155 12.80 1.19 -22.19
C ALA A 155 12.62 1.50 -23.67
N LEU A 156 12.91 0.54 -24.57
CA LEU A 156 12.97 0.74 -26.01
C LEU A 156 11.75 0.18 -26.78
N GLY A 157 10.80 -0.46 -26.08
CA GLY A 157 9.59 -1.02 -26.71
C GLY A 157 9.92 -2.22 -27.62
N ALA A 158 9.12 -3.27 -27.57
CA ALA A 158 9.26 -4.47 -28.39
C ALA A 158 8.83 -4.25 -29.85
N THR A 159 9.31 -3.20 -30.50
CA THR A 159 9.11 -2.97 -31.94
C THR A 159 10.43 -3.05 -32.64
N GLY A 160 10.69 -4.25 -33.17
CA GLY A 160 11.54 -4.50 -34.35
C GLY A 160 13.01 -4.12 -34.24
N ALA A 161 13.87 -5.13 -34.02
CA ALA A 161 15.21 -5.26 -34.62
C ALA A 161 16.21 -4.07 -34.54
N ALA A 162 16.15 -3.21 -33.55
CA ALA A 162 17.28 -2.33 -33.23
C ALA A 162 18.23 -3.10 -32.30
N ARG A 163 19.45 -3.37 -32.72
CA ARG A 163 20.52 -3.90 -31.86
C ARG A 163 20.70 -2.94 -30.70
N LEU A 164 20.36 -3.42 -29.51
CA LEU A 164 20.56 -2.70 -28.25
C LEU A 164 22.06 -2.45 -28.06
N ASP A 165 22.43 -1.17 -27.89
CA ASP A 165 23.75 -0.77 -27.45
C ASP A 165 23.86 -0.99 -25.93
N ILE A 166 24.20 -2.23 -25.57
CA ILE A 166 24.32 -2.67 -24.17
C ILE A 166 25.43 -1.89 -23.45
N ASP A 167 26.49 -1.51 -24.15
CA ASP A 167 27.60 -0.77 -23.55
C ASP A 167 27.18 0.65 -23.19
N ARG A 168 26.35 1.30 -24.00
CA ARG A 168 25.75 2.61 -23.69
C ARG A 168 24.78 2.53 -22.51
N LEU A 169 24.00 1.45 -22.40
CA LEU A 169 23.07 1.23 -21.29
C LEU A 169 23.79 0.83 -20.01
N THR A 170 24.87 0.04 -20.12
CA THR A 170 25.74 -0.31 -19.00
C THR A 170 26.41 0.94 -18.43
N ALA A 171 26.74 1.93 -19.26
CA ALA A 171 27.28 3.21 -18.83
C ALA A 171 26.27 4.09 -18.07
N LEU A 172 24.96 3.84 -18.26
CA LEU A 172 23.89 4.52 -17.52
C LEU A 172 23.57 3.89 -16.15
N LEU A 173 24.06 2.66 -15.88
CA LEU A 173 23.85 2.03 -14.59
C LEU A 173 24.92 2.46 -13.59
N PRO A 174 24.54 2.66 -12.32
CA PRO A 174 25.52 2.87 -11.27
C PRO A 174 26.49 1.71 -11.25
N HIS A 175 27.76 1.95 -11.50
CA HIS A 175 28.81 0.94 -11.40
C HIS A 175 28.99 0.66 -9.89
N ALA A 176 28.48 -0.45 -9.33
CA ALA A 176 28.85 -0.86 -8.00
C ALA A 176 30.35 -1.18 -8.03
N ASP A 177 31.15 -0.28 -7.47
CA ASP A 177 32.56 -0.55 -7.23
C ASP A 177 32.64 -1.52 -6.06
N PRO A 178 33.20 -2.71 -6.23
CA PRO A 178 33.39 -3.66 -5.13
C PRO A 178 34.31 -3.13 -4.03
N THR A 179 34.99 -2.00 -4.24
CA THR A 179 35.92 -1.38 -3.28
C THR A 179 35.30 -0.32 -2.36
N GLY A 180 34.00 -0.05 -2.45
CA GLY A 180 33.25 0.55 -1.33
C GLY A 180 33.32 2.07 -1.13
N THR A 181 33.82 2.88 -2.07
CA THR A 181 33.97 4.33 -1.91
C THR A 181 33.31 5.19 -2.98
N ARG A 182 32.29 4.68 -3.66
CA ARG A 182 31.63 5.47 -4.70
C ARG A 182 30.68 6.50 -4.10
N HIS A 183 30.91 7.79 -4.39
CA HIS A 183 29.94 8.83 -4.16
C HIS A 183 28.79 8.72 -5.16
N LEU A 184 27.55 8.60 -4.65
CA LEU A 184 26.36 8.69 -5.47
C LEU A 184 26.08 10.15 -5.83
N GLY A 185 25.73 10.37 -7.11
CA GLY A 185 25.39 11.69 -7.63
C GLY A 185 23.96 11.77 -8.17
N ALA A 186 23.54 12.97 -8.54
CA ALA A 186 22.23 13.21 -9.16
C ALA A 186 21.96 12.36 -10.43
N PRO A 187 22.97 12.06 -11.30
CA PRO A 187 22.76 11.17 -12.44
C PRO A 187 22.39 9.74 -12.06
N ASP A 188 22.91 9.22 -10.95
CA ASP A 188 22.59 7.86 -10.48
C ASP A 188 21.12 7.79 -10.03
N VAL A 189 20.63 8.84 -9.37
CA VAL A 189 19.22 8.94 -8.96
C VAL A 189 18.31 9.06 -10.18
N ALA A 190 18.71 9.84 -11.19
CA ALA A 190 17.94 9.98 -12.43
C ALA A 190 17.73 8.65 -13.17
N VAL A 191 18.69 7.74 -13.11
CA VAL A 191 18.54 6.38 -13.67
C VAL A 191 17.44 5.59 -12.94
N ILE A 192 17.36 5.69 -11.61
CA ILE A 192 16.30 5.03 -10.81
C ILE A 192 14.93 5.59 -11.17
N GLU A 193 14.82 6.93 -11.29
CA GLU A 193 13.57 7.61 -11.67
C GLU A 193 13.11 7.20 -13.08
N GLN A 194 14.03 7.13 -14.05
CA GLN A 194 13.75 6.72 -15.42
C GLN A 194 13.33 5.24 -15.51
N ALA A 195 13.99 4.36 -14.77
CA ALA A 195 13.61 2.95 -14.69
C ALA A 195 12.20 2.80 -14.09
N THR A 196 11.89 3.52 -13.02
CA THR A 196 10.56 3.52 -12.41
C THR A 196 9.49 3.99 -13.40
N ALA A 197 9.74 5.07 -14.13
CA ALA A 197 8.82 5.56 -15.15
C ALA A 197 8.64 4.55 -16.31
N ALA A 198 9.69 3.82 -16.69
CA ALA A 198 9.59 2.76 -17.70
C ALA A 198 8.71 1.60 -17.21
N PHE A 199 8.87 1.16 -15.96
CA PHE A 199 8.00 0.14 -15.36
C PHE A 199 6.53 0.56 -15.35
N VAL A 200 6.22 1.81 -14.96
CA VAL A 200 4.85 2.34 -14.97
C VAL A 200 4.25 2.32 -16.38
N ARG A 201 4.99 2.76 -17.39
CA ARG A 201 4.50 2.72 -18.79
C ARG A 201 4.21 1.31 -19.25
N GLN A 202 5.12 0.38 -18.97
CA GLN A 202 4.95 -1.02 -19.40
C GLN A 202 3.76 -1.68 -18.69
N ASP A 203 3.56 -1.38 -17.38
CA ASP A 203 2.39 -1.86 -16.63
C ASP A 203 1.07 -1.38 -17.26
N PHE A 204 1.01 -0.12 -17.69
CA PHE A 204 -0.17 0.38 -18.39
C PHE A 204 -0.41 -0.32 -19.73
N ALA A 205 0.64 -0.60 -20.49
CA ALA A 205 0.54 -1.19 -21.81
C ALA A 205 0.18 -2.68 -21.79
N THR A 206 0.75 -3.48 -20.88
CA THR A 206 0.63 -4.94 -20.93
C THR A 206 0.22 -5.60 -19.62
N GLY A 207 0.18 -4.85 -18.50
CA GLY A 207 0.03 -5.41 -17.16
C GLY A 207 1.36 -5.77 -16.50
N ALA A 208 1.29 -6.05 -15.20
CA ALA A 208 2.48 -6.23 -14.37
C ALA A 208 3.16 -7.62 -14.50
N GLY A 209 2.47 -8.62 -15.05
CA GLY A 209 2.94 -10.00 -15.09
C GLY A 209 4.40 -10.14 -15.52
N PRO A 210 4.83 -9.60 -16.68
CA PRO A 210 6.18 -9.79 -17.20
C PRO A 210 7.28 -9.02 -16.47
N ILE A 211 6.92 -7.94 -15.74
CA ILE A 211 7.88 -6.94 -15.26
C ILE A 211 7.94 -6.79 -13.74
N ARG A 212 6.99 -7.39 -13.03
CA ARG A 212 6.91 -7.30 -11.57
C ARG A 212 8.20 -7.73 -10.89
N ASP A 213 8.77 -8.86 -11.29
CA ASP A 213 9.99 -9.40 -10.64
C ASP A 213 11.21 -8.53 -10.95
N LEU A 214 11.24 -7.88 -12.11
CA LEU A 214 12.27 -6.90 -12.45
C LEU A 214 12.20 -5.66 -11.57
N ALA A 215 11.01 -5.11 -11.35
CA ALA A 215 10.82 -3.96 -10.46
C ALA A 215 11.24 -4.28 -9.02
N VAL A 216 10.92 -5.48 -8.53
CA VAL A 216 11.35 -5.96 -7.21
C VAL A 216 12.86 -6.17 -7.15
N ALA A 217 13.48 -6.74 -8.20
CA ALA A 217 14.93 -6.91 -8.28
C ALA A 217 15.65 -5.55 -8.30
N GLN A 218 15.12 -4.57 -9.06
CA GLN A 218 15.62 -3.20 -9.07
C GLN A 218 15.56 -2.58 -7.69
N LEU A 219 14.42 -2.67 -6.99
CA LEU A 219 14.29 -2.15 -5.63
C LEU A 219 15.34 -2.76 -4.69
N ARG A 220 15.54 -4.08 -4.77
CA ARG A 220 16.55 -4.78 -3.96
C ARG A 220 17.97 -4.28 -4.25
N SER A 221 18.29 -3.92 -5.49
CA SER A 221 19.60 -3.38 -5.85
C SER A 221 19.80 -1.93 -5.38
N VAL A 222 18.73 -1.16 -5.26
CA VAL A 222 18.76 0.25 -4.85
C VAL A 222 18.78 0.41 -3.33
N LEU A 223 18.10 -0.45 -2.58
CA LEU A 223 18.02 -0.35 -1.10
C LEU A 223 19.38 -0.20 -0.39
N PRO A 224 20.45 -0.94 -0.74
CA PRO A 224 21.77 -0.75 -0.12
C PRO A 224 22.39 0.64 -0.39
N LEU A 225 21.97 1.32 -1.46
CA LEU A 225 22.49 2.64 -1.81
C LEU A 225 22.03 3.74 -0.84
N LEU A 226 20.95 3.51 -0.10
CA LEU A 226 20.46 4.44 0.93
C LEU A 226 21.47 4.66 2.07
N SER A 227 22.40 3.70 2.26
CA SER A 227 23.49 3.79 3.25
C SER A 227 24.83 4.23 2.65
N ALA A 228 24.89 4.51 1.35
CA ALA A 228 26.13 4.92 0.69
C ALA A 228 26.50 6.37 1.04
N GLN A 229 27.79 6.70 0.89
CA GLN A 229 28.23 8.09 1.01
C GLN A 229 27.76 8.90 -0.20
N MET A 230 27.12 10.02 0.06
CA MET A 230 26.61 10.92 -0.98
C MET A 230 26.59 12.37 -0.47
N ALA A 231 26.47 13.32 -1.39
CA ALA A 231 26.28 14.71 -1.03
C ALA A 231 24.90 14.91 -0.37
N PRO A 232 24.76 15.79 0.64
CA PRO A 232 23.53 16.00 1.38
C PRO A 232 22.31 16.31 0.48
N GLU A 233 22.51 17.02 -0.62
CA GLU A 233 21.47 17.39 -1.58
C GLU A 233 20.97 16.21 -2.43
N VAL A 234 21.74 15.12 -2.54
CA VAL A 234 21.39 13.91 -3.31
C VAL A 234 20.53 12.97 -2.49
N GLN A 235 20.76 12.91 -1.18
CA GLN A 235 20.10 11.96 -0.28
C GLN A 235 18.57 12.07 -0.29
N PRO A 236 17.94 13.24 -0.11
CA PRO A 236 16.47 13.34 -0.11
C PRO A 236 15.84 12.85 -1.41
N ARG A 237 16.48 13.18 -2.56
CA ARG A 237 16.02 12.73 -3.87
C ARG A 237 16.18 11.23 -4.07
N LEU A 238 17.26 10.62 -3.60
CA LEU A 238 17.46 9.16 -3.65
C LEU A 238 16.40 8.42 -2.84
N TYR A 239 16.12 8.91 -1.63
CA TYR A 239 15.07 8.33 -0.78
C TYR A 239 13.71 8.40 -1.48
N LEU A 240 13.36 9.56 -2.03
CA LEU A 240 12.09 9.74 -2.73
C LEU A 240 11.97 8.84 -3.97
N ALA A 241 13.04 8.76 -4.80
CA ALA A 241 13.08 7.88 -5.97
C ALA A 241 12.96 6.39 -5.58
N THR A 242 13.61 5.99 -4.49
CA THR A 242 13.53 4.61 -3.98
C THR A 242 12.15 4.29 -3.43
N ALA A 243 11.52 5.21 -2.70
CA ALA A 243 10.16 5.05 -2.22
C ALA A 243 9.14 4.96 -3.37
N HIS A 244 9.32 5.76 -4.44
CA HIS A 244 8.50 5.68 -5.66
C HIS A 244 8.69 4.35 -6.40
N LEU A 245 9.91 3.82 -6.45
CA LEU A 245 10.15 2.48 -6.99
C LEU A 245 9.46 1.39 -6.14
N ALA A 246 9.49 1.52 -4.81
CA ALA A 246 8.79 0.60 -3.91
C ALA A 246 7.27 0.67 -4.07
N LEU A 247 6.70 1.87 -4.24
CA LEU A 247 5.30 2.09 -4.61
C LEU A 247 4.95 1.32 -5.89
N THR A 248 5.75 1.50 -6.94
CA THR A 248 5.54 0.88 -8.26
C THR A 248 5.63 -0.65 -8.18
N ALA A 249 6.64 -1.20 -7.52
CA ALA A 249 6.79 -2.65 -7.31
C ALA A 249 5.64 -3.24 -6.47
N GLY A 250 5.14 -2.47 -5.50
CA GLY A 250 3.95 -2.81 -4.70
C GLY A 250 2.69 -2.87 -5.56
N TRP A 251 2.46 -1.86 -6.40
CA TRP A 251 1.35 -1.83 -7.35
C TRP A 251 1.39 -3.03 -8.31
N MET A 252 2.55 -3.34 -8.88
CA MET A 252 2.73 -4.49 -9.76
C MET A 252 2.45 -5.82 -9.06
N SER A 253 2.86 -5.92 -7.79
CA SER A 253 2.56 -7.10 -6.98
C SER A 253 1.06 -7.22 -6.69
N PHE A 254 0.36 -6.11 -6.52
CA PHE A 254 -1.10 -6.06 -6.42
C PHE A 254 -1.78 -6.51 -7.73
N ASP A 255 -1.29 -6.04 -8.88
CA ASP A 255 -1.86 -6.38 -10.19
C ASP A 255 -1.74 -7.89 -10.53
N VAL A 256 -0.71 -8.56 -9.99
CA VAL A 256 -0.53 -10.03 -10.12
C VAL A 256 -1.07 -10.82 -8.92
N ASN A 257 -2.00 -10.26 -8.15
CA ASN A 257 -2.65 -10.88 -6.99
C ASN A 257 -1.71 -11.31 -5.84
N GLN A 258 -0.47 -10.80 -5.82
CA GLN A 258 0.46 -11.03 -4.71
C GLN A 258 0.25 -10.00 -3.59
N HIS A 259 -0.92 -10.02 -2.98
CA HIS A 259 -1.39 -8.99 -2.06
C HIS A 259 -0.49 -8.76 -0.84
N ASP A 260 0.05 -9.82 -0.24
CA ASP A 260 0.96 -9.71 0.90
C ASP A 260 2.32 -9.11 0.49
N ALA A 261 2.80 -9.45 -0.72
CA ALA A 261 4.02 -8.85 -1.26
C ALA A 261 3.81 -7.36 -1.56
N ALA A 262 2.66 -6.99 -2.12
CA ALA A 262 2.29 -5.59 -2.36
C ALA A 262 2.33 -4.77 -1.07
N ARG A 263 1.70 -5.27 0.00
CA ARG A 263 1.70 -4.61 1.32
C ARG A 263 3.10 -4.43 1.89
N ARG A 264 3.95 -5.47 1.82
CA ARG A 264 5.34 -5.36 2.29
C ARG A 264 6.14 -4.31 1.52
N LEU A 265 5.98 -4.27 0.20
CA LEU A 265 6.68 -3.29 -0.64
C LEU A 265 6.20 -1.85 -0.37
N TRP A 266 4.89 -1.64 -0.19
CA TRP A 266 4.34 -0.34 0.19
C TRP A 266 4.77 0.10 1.59
N MET A 267 4.90 -0.83 2.56
CA MET A 267 5.45 -0.50 3.88
C MET A 267 6.91 -0.04 3.78
N ILE A 268 7.73 -0.72 2.98
CA ILE A 268 9.11 -0.28 2.69
C ILE A 268 9.09 1.13 2.07
N GLY A 269 8.19 1.37 1.11
CA GLY A 269 8.00 2.69 0.51
C GLY A 269 7.62 3.77 1.53
N LEU A 270 6.71 3.45 2.47
CA LEU A 270 6.30 4.36 3.55
C LEU A 270 7.48 4.73 4.47
N ASP A 271 8.26 3.75 4.89
CA ASP A 271 9.41 3.98 5.78
C ASP A 271 10.43 4.88 5.10
N ILE A 272 10.74 4.63 3.83
CA ILE A 272 11.71 5.42 3.07
C ILE A 272 11.17 6.84 2.78
N ALA A 273 9.90 6.98 2.38
CA ALA A 273 9.28 8.28 2.11
C ALA A 273 9.26 9.17 3.34
N ARG A 274 9.00 8.60 4.52
CA ARG A 274 9.01 9.32 5.80
C ARG A 274 10.40 9.68 6.28
N ALA A 275 11.41 8.86 5.95
CA ALA A 275 12.82 9.15 6.25
C ALA A 275 13.43 10.17 5.26
N SER A 276 12.74 10.48 4.16
CA SER A 276 13.17 11.52 3.23
C SER A 276 12.99 12.90 3.83
N GLU A 277 14.02 13.76 3.73
CA GLU A 277 13.93 15.17 4.07
C GLU A 277 13.33 16.01 2.92
N ASP A 278 12.98 15.40 1.79
CA ASP A 278 12.26 16.05 0.69
C ASP A 278 10.81 16.32 1.11
N HIS A 279 10.35 17.56 0.93
CA HIS A 279 8.96 17.96 1.24
C HIS A 279 7.90 17.12 0.54
N ARG A 280 8.22 16.48 -0.60
CA ARG A 280 7.34 15.56 -1.34
C ARG A 280 7.21 14.18 -0.67
N GLY A 281 8.02 13.86 0.35
CA GLY A 281 7.91 12.61 1.10
C GLY A 281 6.54 12.44 1.76
N THR A 282 5.94 13.53 2.26
CA THR A 282 4.57 13.52 2.80
C THR A 282 3.54 13.19 1.71
N ASP A 283 3.66 13.79 0.53
CA ASP A 283 2.77 13.52 -0.61
C ASP A 283 2.83 12.05 -1.04
N LEU A 284 4.05 11.50 -1.18
CA LEU A 284 4.24 10.08 -1.52
C LEU A 284 3.71 9.14 -0.42
N THR A 285 3.84 9.52 0.85
CA THR A 285 3.25 8.79 1.98
C THR A 285 1.73 8.68 1.84
N VAL A 286 1.06 9.79 1.52
CA VAL A 286 -0.40 9.82 1.30
C VAL A 286 -0.80 8.99 0.08
N TYR A 287 -0.01 9.03 -0.98
CA TYR A 287 -0.24 8.21 -2.17
C TYR A 287 -0.10 6.70 -1.88
N LEU A 288 0.91 6.29 -1.12
CA LEU A 288 1.08 4.90 -0.68
C LEU A 288 -0.13 4.41 0.14
N LEU A 289 -0.66 5.25 1.02
CA LEU A 289 -1.87 4.95 1.80
C LEU A 289 -3.11 4.85 0.90
N HIS A 290 -3.20 5.66 -0.17
CA HIS A 290 -4.23 5.54 -1.20
C HIS A 290 -4.18 4.17 -1.88
N ASP A 291 -3.00 3.70 -2.33
CA ASP A 291 -2.86 2.39 -2.99
C ASP A 291 -3.21 1.23 -2.06
N MET A 292 -2.78 1.30 -0.80
CA MET A 292 -3.15 0.32 0.23
C MET A 292 -4.67 0.32 0.49
N ALA A 293 -5.32 1.48 0.50
CA ALA A 293 -6.77 1.60 0.64
C ALA A 293 -7.51 1.03 -0.58
N LEU A 294 -7.00 1.27 -1.78
CA LEU A 294 -7.55 0.71 -3.02
C LEU A 294 -7.45 -0.82 -3.03
N GLN A 295 -6.34 -1.39 -2.55
CA GLN A 295 -6.21 -2.83 -2.39
C GLN A 295 -7.21 -3.37 -1.36
N ALA A 296 -7.39 -2.71 -0.21
CA ALA A 296 -8.32 -3.13 0.82
C ALA A 296 -9.76 -3.16 0.29
N GLU A 297 -10.16 -2.13 -0.50
CA GLU A 297 -11.46 -2.09 -1.16
C GLU A 297 -11.62 -3.24 -2.17
N HIS A 298 -10.61 -3.48 -3.01
CA HIS A 298 -10.60 -4.58 -3.97
C HIS A 298 -10.78 -5.95 -3.30
N LEU A 299 -10.20 -6.13 -2.11
CA LEU A 299 -10.33 -7.35 -1.31
C LEU A 299 -11.65 -7.43 -0.51
N GLY A 300 -12.62 -6.57 -0.78
CA GLY A 300 -13.91 -6.56 -0.09
C GLY A 300 -13.84 -6.08 1.37
N LYS A 301 -12.84 -5.25 1.71
CA LYS A 301 -12.61 -4.71 3.05
C LYS A 301 -12.81 -3.19 3.10
N PRO A 302 -14.00 -2.66 2.82
CA PRO A 302 -14.21 -1.21 2.72
C PRO A 302 -13.97 -0.47 4.04
N ASP A 303 -14.18 -1.10 5.20
CA ASP A 303 -13.86 -0.49 6.50
C ASP A 303 -12.34 -0.32 6.71
N GLU A 304 -11.53 -1.26 6.22
CA GLU A 304 -10.06 -1.15 6.22
C GLU A 304 -9.62 -0.04 5.26
N ALA A 305 -10.23 0.03 4.07
CA ALA A 305 -9.96 1.10 3.10
C ALA A 305 -10.25 2.49 3.71
N LEU A 306 -11.39 2.67 4.37
CA LEU A 306 -11.73 3.93 5.03
C LEU A 306 -10.75 4.30 6.16
N ARG A 307 -10.25 3.33 6.92
CA ARG A 307 -9.21 3.59 7.93
C ARG A 307 -7.90 4.07 7.31
N LEU A 308 -7.47 3.45 6.21
CA LEU A 308 -6.26 3.86 5.48
C LEU A 308 -6.42 5.26 4.87
N VAL A 309 -7.60 5.59 4.34
CA VAL A 309 -7.93 6.95 3.89
C VAL A 309 -7.85 7.96 5.03
N GLN A 310 -8.40 7.63 6.21
CA GLN A 310 -8.30 8.50 7.40
C GLN A 310 -6.85 8.76 7.82
N LEU A 311 -6.00 7.74 7.72
CA LEU A 311 -4.56 7.89 7.96
C LEU A 311 -3.91 8.80 6.90
N GLY A 312 -4.31 8.67 5.63
CA GLY A 312 -3.86 9.57 4.57
C GLY A 312 -4.23 11.03 4.86
N HIS A 313 -5.46 11.28 5.30
CA HIS A 313 -5.88 12.61 5.73
C HIS A 313 -5.09 13.12 6.94
N ALA A 314 -4.86 12.27 7.94
CA ALA A 314 -4.06 12.63 9.11
C ALA A 314 -2.60 12.94 8.75
N ALA A 315 -2.00 12.17 7.84
CA ALA A 315 -0.65 12.43 7.33
C ALA A 315 -0.57 13.75 6.56
N ALA A 316 -1.64 14.13 5.85
CA ALA A 316 -1.71 15.38 5.08
C ALA A 316 -1.80 16.65 5.97
N ILE A 317 -2.13 16.53 7.27
CA ILE A 317 -2.16 17.67 8.22
C ILE A 317 -0.74 18.10 8.65
N GLY A 318 0.30 17.38 8.21
CA GLY A 318 1.70 17.66 8.56
C GLY A 318 2.24 18.97 8.02
N SER A 319 3.55 19.19 8.24
CA SER A 319 4.25 20.46 7.91
C SER A 319 4.43 20.73 6.41
N HIS A 320 4.19 19.75 5.56
CA HIS A 320 4.37 19.86 4.11
C HIS A 320 3.06 19.63 3.36
N PRO A 321 2.74 20.47 2.36
CA PRO A 321 1.49 20.36 1.60
C PRO A 321 1.48 19.06 0.77
N VAL A 322 0.32 18.43 0.71
CA VAL A 322 0.03 17.31 -0.20
C VAL A 322 -0.56 17.88 -1.49
N SER A 323 -0.12 17.36 -2.64
CA SER A 323 -0.60 17.82 -3.95
C SER A 323 -2.11 17.57 -4.10
N ALA A 324 -2.75 18.45 -4.85
CA ALA A 324 -4.17 18.31 -5.18
C ALA A 324 -4.45 16.99 -5.94
N ALA A 325 -3.50 16.51 -6.75
CA ALA A 325 -3.59 15.23 -7.45
C ALA A 325 -3.66 14.04 -6.48
N THR A 326 -2.75 13.99 -5.52
CA THR A 326 -2.73 12.91 -4.50
C THR A 326 -3.97 12.98 -3.60
N THR A 327 -4.39 14.18 -3.22
CA THR A 327 -5.61 14.36 -2.40
C THR A 327 -6.86 13.93 -3.15
N SER A 328 -7.00 14.30 -4.45
CA SER A 328 -8.11 13.86 -5.30
C SER A 328 -8.19 12.34 -5.41
N LEU A 329 -7.05 11.67 -5.58
CA LEU A 329 -6.94 10.20 -5.62
C LEU A 329 -7.38 9.55 -4.31
N LEU A 330 -6.89 10.05 -3.17
CA LEU A 330 -7.25 9.55 -1.84
C LEU A 330 -8.76 9.66 -1.60
N VAL A 331 -9.35 10.82 -1.92
CA VAL A 331 -10.79 11.08 -1.74
C VAL A 331 -11.63 10.27 -2.75
N SER A 332 -11.14 10.03 -3.98
CA SER A 332 -11.79 9.12 -4.93
C SER A 332 -11.87 7.69 -4.38
N THR A 333 -10.82 7.22 -3.69
CA THR A 333 -10.83 5.91 -3.01
C THR A 333 -11.77 5.90 -1.81
N GLN A 334 -11.89 7.02 -1.09
CA GLN A 334 -12.91 7.19 -0.04
C GLN A 334 -14.33 7.03 -0.60
N ALA A 335 -14.63 7.69 -1.71
CA ALA A 335 -15.93 7.58 -2.37
C ALA A 335 -16.26 6.13 -2.75
N ARG A 336 -15.29 5.43 -3.31
CA ARG A 336 -15.45 4.03 -3.71
C ARG A 336 -15.66 3.09 -2.52
N ALA A 337 -14.96 3.31 -1.41
CA ALA A 337 -15.16 2.54 -0.18
C ALA A 337 -16.56 2.79 0.42
N HIS A 338 -17.09 4.01 0.38
CA HIS A 338 -18.48 4.31 0.76
C HIS A 338 -19.48 3.65 -0.19
N ALA A 339 -19.20 3.65 -1.51
CA ALA A 339 -20.03 2.95 -2.50
C ALA A 339 -20.09 1.45 -2.20
N ALA A 340 -18.95 0.81 -1.87
CA ALA A 340 -18.89 -0.60 -1.50
C ALA A 340 -19.66 -0.93 -0.21
N LYS A 341 -19.93 0.07 0.63
CA LYS A 341 -20.78 -0.05 1.84
C LYS A 341 -22.25 0.28 1.58
N GLY A 342 -22.60 0.76 0.40
CA GLY A 342 -23.96 1.24 0.08
C GLY A 342 -24.29 2.60 0.69
N ASP A 343 -23.29 3.34 1.22
CA ASP A 343 -23.50 4.69 1.79
C ASP A 343 -23.49 5.75 0.69
N ALA A 344 -24.67 5.94 0.07
CA ALA A 344 -24.86 6.85 -1.06
C ALA A 344 -24.54 8.31 -0.73
N ALA A 345 -24.89 8.76 0.49
CA ALA A 345 -24.70 10.15 0.90
C ALA A 345 -23.21 10.47 1.08
N ALA A 346 -22.47 9.63 1.82
CA ALA A 346 -21.04 9.79 2.00
C ALA A 346 -20.26 9.59 0.69
N CYS A 347 -20.71 8.67 -0.17
CA CYS A 347 -20.14 8.46 -1.49
C CYS A 347 -20.28 9.74 -2.36
N ALA A 348 -21.46 10.31 -2.46
CA ALA A 348 -21.71 11.52 -3.25
C ALA A 348 -20.89 12.72 -2.74
N HIS A 349 -20.83 12.91 -1.43
CA HIS A 349 -19.99 13.95 -0.82
C HIS A 349 -18.51 13.77 -1.16
N ALA A 350 -18.00 12.54 -1.07
CA ALA A 350 -16.60 12.24 -1.38
C ALA A 350 -16.30 12.42 -2.88
N LEU A 351 -17.24 12.07 -3.79
CA LEU A 351 -17.07 12.32 -5.23
C LEU A 351 -16.96 13.82 -5.54
N GLY A 352 -17.82 14.67 -4.94
CA GLY A 352 -17.74 16.13 -5.13
C GLY A 352 -16.40 16.70 -4.65
N ARG A 353 -15.93 16.26 -3.48
CA ARG A 353 -14.61 16.66 -2.97
C ARG A 353 -13.45 16.20 -3.86
N ALA A 354 -13.53 14.99 -4.42
CA ALA A 354 -12.50 14.51 -5.34
C ALA A 354 -12.40 15.39 -6.59
N GLU A 355 -13.53 15.85 -7.12
CA GLU A 355 -13.61 16.76 -8.26
C GLU A 355 -13.09 18.16 -7.91
N GLU A 356 -13.44 18.70 -6.74
CA GLU A 356 -12.89 19.97 -6.22
C GLU A 356 -11.35 19.93 -6.16
N HIS A 357 -10.77 18.87 -5.56
CA HIS A 357 -9.33 18.69 -5.52
C HIS A 357 -8.73 18.50 -6.92
N PHE A 358 -9.41 17.77 -7.80
CA PHE A 358 -8.95 17.59 -9.18
C PHE A 358 -8.87 18.92 -9.92
N SER A 359 -9.88 19.77 -9.78
CA SER A 359 -9.93 21.10 -10.42
C SER A 359 -8.82 22.04 -9.92
N ALA A 360 -8.26 21.77 -8.75
CA ALA A 360 -7.15 22.53 -8.16
C ALA A 360 -5.77 21.98 -8.57
N ILE A 361 -5.67 20.97 -9.45
CA ILE A 361 -4.40 20.42 -9.88
C ILE A 361 -3.66 21.42 -10.76
N ASP A 362 -2.47 21.82 -10.32
CA ASP A 362 -1.51 22.54 -11.15
C ASP A 362 -0.60 21.51 -11.87
N PRO A 363 -0.63 21.44 -13.21
CA PRO A 363 0.21 20.52 -13.97
C PRO A 363 1.72 20.69 -13.69
N ALA A 364 2.17 21.91 -13.35
CA ALA A 364 3.58 22.21 -13.10
C ALA A 364 4.11 21.63 -11.79
N THR A 365 3.21 21.42 -10.81
CA THR A 365 3.57 20.90 -9.48
C THR A 365 3.11 19.45 -9.26
N ARG A 366 2.53 18.82 -10.28
CA ARG A 366 2.05 17.42 -10.22
C ARG A 366 3.23 16.46 -9.99
N PRO A 367 3.18 15.63 -8.93
CA PRO A 367 4.26 14.69 -8.66
C PRO A 367 4.29 13.55 -9.68
N PRO A 368 5.45 12.90 -9.89
CA PRO A 368 5.58 11.80 -10.86
C PRO A 368 4.60 10.64 -10.64
N TRP A 369 4.31 10.29 -9.38
CA TRP A 369 3.34 9.24 -9.04
C TRP A 369 1.89 9.63 -9.32
N GLY A 370 1.57 10.93 -9.34
CA GLY A 370 0.27 11.46 -9.72
C GLY A 370 0.12 11.79 -11.21
N ALA A 371 1.14 11.53 -12.03
CA ALA A 371 1.16 11.95 -13.44
C ALA A 371 0.01 11.39 -14.29
N SER A 372 -0.46 10.17 -13.97
CA SER A 372 -1.57 9.51 -14.69
C SER A 372 -2.97 9.92 -14.18
N HIS A 373 -3.06 10.83 -13.19
CA HIS A 373 -4.34 11.31 -12.70
C HIS A 373 -4.80 12.53 -13.50
N ASP A 374 -5.38 12.26 -14.65
CA ASP A 374 -5.96 13.20 -15.61
C ASP A 374 -7.50 13.10 -15.64
N GLU A 375 -8.16 13.85 -16.54
CA GLU A 375 -9.61 13.84 -16.70
C GLU A 375 -10.15 12.44 -17.02
N VAL A 376 -9.43 11.66 -17.83
CA VAL A 376 -9.81 10.28 -18.19
C VAL A 376 -9.76 9.38 -16.95
N SER A 377 -8.70 9.52 -16.16
CA SER A 377 -8.53 8.80 -14.89
C SER A 377 -9.61 9.19 -13.87
N LEU A 378 -9.96 10.48 -13.76
CA LEU A 378 -11.04 10.93 -12.87
C LEU A 378 -12.39 10.34 -13.31
N ALA A 379 -12.73 10.44 -14.58
CA ALA A 379 -13.97 9.89 -15.13
C ALA A 379 -14.07 8.38 -14.88
N ALA A 380 -12.97 7.64 -15.10
CA ALA A 380 -12.94 6.21 -14.83
C ALA A 380 -13.17 5.87 -13.35
N LYS A 381 -12.61 6.67 -12.43
CA LYS A 381 -12.80 6.49 -10.97
C LYS A 381 -14.24 6.80 -10.55
N GLN A 382 -14.79 7.90 -11.04
CA GLN A 382 -16.20 8.28 -10.79
C GLN A 382 -17.16 7.21 -11.36
N GLY A 383 -16.97 6.82 -12.63
CA GLY A 383 -17.76 5.78 -13.28
C GLY A 383 -17.69 4.44 -12.57
N GLY A 384 -16.47 3.99 -12.18
CA GLY A 384 -16.27 2.78 -11.39
C GLY A 384 -16.91 2.86 -10.00
N THR A 385 -16.96 4.04 -9.38
CA THR A 385 -17.62 4.27 -8.09
C THR A 385 -19.14 4.16 -8.24
N HIS A 386 -19.72 4.79 -9.26
CA HIS A 386 -21.16 4.68 -9.57
C HIS A 386 -21.55 3.23 -9.91
N TYR A 387 -20.72 2.52 -10.67
CA TYR A 387 -20.94 1.09 -10.94
C TYR A 387 -20.89 0.25 -9.64
N THR A 388 -19.94 0.53 -8.75
CA THR A 388 -19.88 -0.16 -7.46
C THR A 388 -21.13 0.08 -6.63
N MET A 389 -21.63 1.32 -6.59
CA MET A 389 -22.88 1.68 -5.92
C MET A 389 -24.09 0.96 -6.55
N ALA A 390 -24.16 0.92 -7.88
CA ALA A 390 -25.21 0.22 -8.60
C ALA A 390 -25.21 -1.28 -8.28
N ARG A 391 -24.05 -1.89 -8.30
CA ARG A 391 -23.88 -3.33 -8.03
C ARG A 391 -24.26 -3.72 -6.60
N VAL A 392 -23.90 -2.89 -5.61
CA VAL A 392 -24.21 -3.16 -4.19
C VAL A 392 -25.68 -2.92 -3.86
N GLY A 393 -26.24 -1.85 -4.40
CA GLY A 393 -27.63 -1.41 -4.11
C GLY A 393 -28.66 -1.90 -5.10
N GLY A 394 -28.27 -2.53 -6.22
CA GLY A 394 -29.19 -2.87 -7.30
C GLY A 394 -29.83 -1.64 -7.94
N ASP A 395 -29.13 -0.47 -7.96
CA ASP A 395 -29.71 0.81 -8.42
C ASP A 395 -29.40 1.08 -9.90
N PRO A 396 -30.39 0.93 -10.82
CA PRO A 396 -30.19 1.24 -12.24
C PRO A 396 -29.84 2.71 -12.51
N ARG A 397 -30.23 3.64 -11.63
CA ARG A 397 -29.91 5.07 -11.79
C ARG A 397 -28.42 5.33 -11.54
N ALA A 398 -27.83 4.64 -10.57
CA ALA A 398 -26.39 4.69 -10.35
C ALA A 398 -25.63 4.07 -11.55
N ALA A 399 -26.13 2.96 -12.10
CA ALA A 399 -25.59 2.35 -13.31
C ALA A 399 -25.66 3.31 -14.53
N SER A 400 -26.81 3.95 -14.74
CA SER A 400 -26.97 4.94 -15.82
C SER A 400 -26.02 6.14 -15.70
N ARG A 401 -25.63 6.52 -14.47
CA ARG A 401 -24.60 7.56 -14.26
C ARG A 401 -23.18 7.03 -14.53
N ALA A 402 -22.92 5.75 -14.31
CA ALA A 402 -21.62 5.15 -14.58
C ALA A 402 -21.31 5.06 -16.07
N VAL A 403 -22.32 4.76 -16.90
CA VAL A 403 -22.13 4.49 -18.33
C VAL A 403 -21.40 5.63 -19.08
N PRO A 404 -21.86 6.90 -19.09
CA PRO A 404 -21.19 7.95 -19.87
C PRO A 404 -19.75 8.21 -19.41
N LEU A 405 -19.47 8.10 -18.11
CA LEU A 405 -18.14 8.29 -17.55
C LEU A 405 -17.18 7.17 -17.97
N LEU A 406 -17.65 5.92 -17.95
CA LEU A 406 -16.86 4.77 -18.36
C LEU A 406 -16.68 4.71 -19.88
N CYS A 407 -17.69 5.08 -20.68
CA CYS A 407 -17.55 5.23 -22.14
C CYS A 407 -16.47 6.26 -22.46
N HIS A 408 -16.56 7.46 -21.88
CA HIS A 408 -15.54 8.48 -22.07
C HIS A 408 -14.13 7.95 -21.73
N ALA A 409 -13.99 7.25 -20.59
CA ALA A 409 -12.71 6.70 -20.19
C ALA A 409 -12.19 5.63 -21.14
N VAL A 410 -13.04 4.71 -21.61
CA VAL A 410 -12.66 3.63 -22.53
C VAL A 410 -12.27 4.18 -23.91
N ASP A 411 -13.02 5.16 -24.41
CA ASP A 411 -12.82 5.73 -25.76
C ASP A 411 -11.60 6.66 -25.82
N SER A 412 -11.24 7.30 -24.69
CA SER A 412 -10.11 8.22 -24.62
C SER A 412 -8.75 7.52 -24.42
N LEU A 413 -8.75 6.23 -24.04
CA LEU A 413 -7.49 5.49 -23.80
C LEU A 413 -6.93 4.90 -25.09
N GLY A 414 -5.69 5.28 -25.41
CA GLY A 414 -4.91 4.72 -26.50
C GLY A 414 -4.31 3.32 -26.20
N PRO A 415 -3.60 2.74 -27.16
CA PRO A 415 -3.03 1.39 -27.05
C PRO A 415 -2.01 1.23 -25.91
N ASP A 416 -1.34 2.31 -25.52
CA ASP A 416 -0.37 2.31 -24.39
C ASP A 416 -1.06 2.15 -23.02
N TYR A 417 -2.39 2.17 -22.98
CA TYR A 417 -3.22 2.01 -21.78
C TYR A 417 -4.14 0.79 -21.85
N ALA A 418 -3.66 -0.30 -22.49
CA ALA A 418 -4.48 -1.49 -22.73
C ALA A 418 -4.99 -2.12 -21.42
N ARG A 419 -4.15 -2.17 -20.35
CA ARG A 419 -4.56 -2.73 -19.06
C ARG A 419 -5.67 -1.87 -18.37
N PRO A 420 -5.53 -0.56 -18.17
CA PRO A 420 -6.63 0.25 -17.65
C PRO A 420 -7.91 0.12 -18.48
N ARG A 421 -7.79 0.14 -19.81
CA ARG A 421 -8.92 -0.02 -20.72
C ARG A 421 -9.65 -1.34 -20.51
N ALA A 422 -8.92 -2.45 -20.37
CA ALA A 422 -9.50 -3.77 -20.06
C ALA A 422 -10.30 -3.75 -18.75
N LEU A 423 -9.74 -3.15 -17.68
CA LEU A 423 -10.42 -3.01 -16.38
C LEU A 423 -11.69 -2.14 -16.47
N PHE A 424 -11.66 -1.04 -17.23
CA PHE A 424 -12.82 -0.15 -17.35
C PHE A 424 -13.93 -0.76 -18.20
N LEU A 425 -13.59 -1.52 -19.23
CA LEU A 425 -14.56 -2.29 -20.03
C LEU A 425 -15.37 -3.25 -19.14
N THR A 426 -14.75 -3.95 -18.18
CA THR A 426 -15.51 -4.85 -17.29
C THR A 426 -16.53 -4.09 -16.43
N HIS A 427 -16.19 -2.89 -15.96
CA HIS A 427 -17.14 -2.04 -15.23
C HIS A 427 -18.26 -1.54 -16.13
N LEU A 428 -17.94 -1.15 -17.37
CA LEU A 428 -18.90 -0.64 -18.35
C LEU A 428 -19.95 -1.70 -18.72
N VAL A 429 -19.51 -2.94 -18.96
CA VAL A 429 -20.44 -4.07 -19.21
C VAL A 429 -21.40 -4.27 -18.06
N GLY A 430 -20.87 -4.30 -16.81
CA GLY A 430 -21.71 -4.43 -15.63
C GLY A 430 -22.67 -3.25 -15.43
N ALA A 431 -22.24 -2.03 -15.78
CA ALA A 431 -23.10 -0.85 -15.73
C ALA A 431 -24.24 -0.91 -16.75
N TYR A 432 -23.98 -1.31 -18.01
CA TYR A 432 -25.01 -1.53 -19.01
C TYR A 432 -26.02 -2.60 -18.57
N ALA A 433 -25.51 -3.74 -18.08
CA ALA A 433 -26.35 -4.85 -17.62
C ALA A 433 -27.31 -4.42 -16.49
N ILE A 434 -26.80 -3.69 -15.47
CA ILE A 434 -27.64 -3.20 -14.36
C ILE A 434 -28.58 -2.06 -14.82
N ALA A 435 -28.19 -1.26 -15.80
CA ALA A 435 -29.05 -0.22 -16.39
C ALA A 435 -30.17 -0.81 -17.27
N GLY A 436 -30.09 -2.10 -17.63
CA GLY A 436 -31.10 -2.78 -18.45
C GLY A 436 -30.80 -2.78 -19.95
N ASP A 437 -29.67 -2.23 -20.39
CA ASP A 437 -29.22 -2.28 -21.79
C ASP A 437 -28.42 -3.56 -22.06
N ILE A 438 -29.15 -4.65 -22.21
CA ILE A 438 -28.56 -5.99 -22.28
C ILE A 438 -27.80 -6.21 -23.60
N ASP A 439 -28.34 -5.70 -24.72
CA ASP A 439 -27.71 -5.88 -26.04
C ASP A 439 -26.35 -5.20 -26.11
N THR A 440 -26.25 -3.98 -25.59
CA THR A 440 -24.99 -3.26 -25.48
C THR A 440 -24.06 -3.95 -24.49
N ALA A 441 -24.56 -4.43 -23.34
CA ALA A 441 -23.77 -5.18 -22.38
C ALA A 441 -23.13 -6.42 -23.00
N VAL A 442 -23.85 -7.18 -23.83
CA VAL A 442 -23.31 -8.36 -24.54
C VAL A 442 -22.24 -7.94 -25.55
N THR A 443 -22.51 -6.92 -26.36
CA THR A 443 -21.59 -6.45 -27.38
C THR A 443 -20.25 -5.98 -26.77
N VAL A 444 -20.33 -5.10 -25.77
CA VAL A 444 -19.14 -4.58 -25.05
C VAL A 444 -18.49 -5.69 -24.19
N GLY A 445 -19.29 -6.66 -23.75
CA GLY A 445 -18.82 -7.83 -22.99
C GLY A 445 -17.80 -8.67 -23.77
N HIS A 446 -18.07 -8.94 -25.04
CA HIS A 446 -17.12 -9.63 -25.90
C HIS A 446 -15.82 -8.82 -26.08
N GLN A 447 -15.91 -7.51 -26.23
CA GLN A 447 -14.74 -6.63 -26.29
C GLN A 447 -13.93 -6.65 -24.96
N ALA A 448 -14.63 -6.70 -23.81
CA ALA A 448 -14.00 -6.78 -22.50
C ALA A 448 -13.20 -8.07 -22.34
N VAL A 449 -13.76 -9.22 -22.76
CA VAL A 449 -13.08 -10.51 -22.76
C VAL A 449 -11.82 -10.46 -23.63
N ASP A 450 -11.90 -9.93 -24.85
CA ASP A 450 -10.74 -9.79 -25.75
C ASP A 450 -9.66 -8.90 -25.14
N ALA A 451 -10.07 -7.75 -24.57
CA ALA A 451 -9.13 -6.82 -23.94
C ALA A 451 -8.44 -7.40 -22.70
N VAL A 452 -9.16 -8.17 -21.88
CA VAL A 452 -8.57 -8.84 -20.70
C VAL A 452 -7.62 -9.94 -21.14
N SER A 453 -7.98 -10.71 -22.17
CA SER A 453 -7.11 -11.78 -22.71
C SER A 453 -5.81 -11.24 -23.32
N ALA A 454 -5.80 -9.99 -23.77
CA ALA A 454 -4.62 -9.35 -24.37
C ALA A 454 -3.62 -8.80 -23.34
N VAL A 455 -3.96 -8.76 -22.05
CA VAL A 455 -3.10 -8.21 -21.00
C VAL A 455 -2.70 -9.26 -19.98
N GLN A 456 -1.52 -9.09 -19.38
CA GLN A 456 -1.02 -10.00 -18.36
C GLN A 456 -1.27 -9.40 -16.95
N SER A 457 -2.55 -9.36 -16.57
CA SER A 457 -3.03 -8.82 -15.32
C SER A 457 -4.04 -9.78 -14.68
N PRO A 458 -3.62 -10.66 -13.74
CA PRO A 458 -4.53 -11.51 -12.96
C PRO A 458 -5.70 -10.73 -12.34
N ARG A 459 -5.46 -9.50 -11.89
CA ARG A 459 -6.52 -8.63 -11.39
C ARG A 459 -7.58 -8.28 -12.45
N ALA A 460 -7.20 -8.18 -13.73
CA ALA A 460 -8.17 -8.00 -14.80
C ALA A 460 -9.01 -9.28 -15.02
N HIS A 461 -8.40 -10.46 -14.89
CA HIS A 461 -9.13 -11.73 -14.94
C HIS A 461 -10.12 -11.89 -13.78
N ASP A 462 -9.75 -11.47 -12.55
CA ASP A 462 -10.68 -11.48 -11.41
C ASP A 462 -11.93 -10.63 -11.65
N ARG A 463 -11.81 -9.55 -12.45
CA ARG A 463 -12.97 -8.74 -12.85
C ARG A 463 -13.95 -9.49 -13.73
N LEU A 464 -13.50 -10.46 -14.53
CA LEU A 464 -14.39 -11.31 -15.32
C LEU A 464 -15.26 -12.20 -14.42
N HIS A 465 -14.73 -12.72 -13.30
CA HIS A 465 -15.51 -13.47 -12.32
C HIS A 465 -16.60 -12.60 -11.69
N VAL A 466 -16.25 -11.35 -11.30
CA VAL A 466 -17.22 -10.40 -10.76
C VAL A 466 -18.31 -10.09 -11.80
N LEU A 467 -17.92 -9.88 -13.07
CA LEU A 467 -18.84 -9.61 -14.15
C LEU A 467 -19.77 -10.80 -14.40
N ASN A 468 -19.25 -12.03 -14.40
CA ASN A 468 -20.07 -13.23 -14.55
C ASN A 468 -21.16 -13.32 -13.48
N THR A 469 -20.86 -12.94 -12.23
CA THR A 469 -21.85 -12.89 -11.13
C THR A 469 -22.92 -11.80 -11.39
N VAL A 470 -22.55 -10.65 -11.94
CA VAL A 470 -23.51 -9.57 -12.29
C VAL A 470 -24.45 -9.99 -13.41
N LEU A 471 -23.97 -10.80 -14.37
CA LEU A 471 -24.76 -11.28 -15.51
C LEU A 471 -25.61 -12.53 -15.19
N GLU A 472 -25.37 -13.19 -14.06
CA GLU A 472 -26.09 -14.42 -13.68
C GLU A 472 -27.62 -14.27 -13.68
N PRO A 473 -28.23 -13.21 -13.14
CA PRO A 473 -29.70 -13.05 -13.16
C PRO A 473 -30.30 -12.88 -14.56
N LEU A 474 -29.45 -12.65 -15.58
CA LEU A 474 -29.85 -12.35 -16.97
C LEU A 474 -29.63 -13.55 -17.92
N HIS A 475 -29.42 -14.75 -17.35
CA HIS A 475 -29.02 -15.97 -18.08
C HIS A 475 -30.05 -16.47 -19.12
N ASP A 476 -31.30 -16.05 -19.04
CA ASP A 476 -32.36 -16.42 -20.00
C ASP A 476 -32.15 -15.78 -21.39
N SER A 477 -31.33 -14.72 -21.49
CA SER A 477 -30.92 -14.13 -22.76
C SER A 477 -29.82 -14.99 -23.41
N THR A 478 -30.05 -15.46 -24.66
CA THR A 478 -29.08 -16.28 -25.40
C THR A 478 -27.71 -15.59 -25.51
N GLY A 479 -27.68 -14.30 -25.81
CA GLY A 479 -26.43 -13.54 -25.91
C GLY A 479 -25.68 -13.44 -24.57
N VAL A 480 -26.41 -13.33 -23.45
CA VAL A 480 -25.81 -13.33 -22.12
C VAL A 480 -25.25 -14.71 -21.78
N ALA A 481 -25.95 -15.78 -22.11
CA ALA A 481 -25.47 -17.14 -21.88
C ALA A 481 -24.14 -17.40 -22.62
N GLU A 482 -24.07 -17.05 -23.91
CA GLU A 482 -22.85 -17.18 -24.71
C GLU A 482 -21.68 -16.33 -24.15
N LEU A 483 -21.95 -15.10 -23.72
CA LEU A 483 -20.98 -14.23 -23.08
C LEU A 483 -20.46 -14.84 -21.78
N ARG A 484 -21.33 -15.37 -20.93
CA ARG A 484 -20.96 -16.03 -19.66
C ARG A 484 -20.08 -17.25 -19.86
N ASP A 485 -20.40 -18.09 -20.86
CA ASP A 485 -19.54 -19.23 -21.22
C ASP A 485 -18.13 -18.77 -21.58
N ARG A 486 -18.03 -17.68 -22.33
CA ARG A 486 -16.77 -17.07 -22.74
C ARG A 486 -16.01 -16.47 -21.56
N LEU A 487 -16.70 -15.78 -20.63
CA LEU A 487 -16.12 -15.24 -19.39
C LEU A 487 -15.51 -16.37 -18.55
N VAL A 488 -16.22 -17.47 -18.36
CA VAL A 488 -15.73 -18.63 -17.60
C VAL A 488 -14.51 -19.26 -18.26
N ALA A 489 -14.54 -19.45 -19.59
CA ALA A 489 -13.40 -20.02 -20.33
C ALA A 489 -12.12 -19.16 -20.27
N THR A 490 -12.27 -17.85 -20.15
CA THR A 490 -11.13 -16.90 -20.12
C THR A 490 -10.61 -16.67 -18.70
N ALA A 491 -11.42 -16.86 -17.69
CA ALA A 491 -11.05 -16.62 -16.29
C ALA A 491 -10.26 -17.79 -15.65
N VAL A 492 -10.00 -18.85 -16.39
CA VAL A 492 -9.17 -20.01 -16.02
C VAL A 492 -7.72 -19.75 -16.43
#